data_f14761846c61b0978b6ba6ddef70eff2
#
_entry.id   f14761846c61b0978b6ba6ddef70eff2
#
_cell.length_a   1.000
_cell.length_b   1.000
_cell.length_c   1.000
_cell.angle_alpha   90.00
_cell.angle_beta   90.00
_cell.angle_gamma   90.00
#
_symmetry.space_group_name_H-M   'P 1'
#
loop_
_entity.id
_entity.type
_entity.pdbx_description
1 polymer ?
#
loop_
_entity_poly.entity_id
_entity_poly.type
_entity_poly.pdbx_seq_one_letter_code
_entity_poly.pdbx_strand_id
1 'polypeptide(L)'
;HDHHAYHYGKESHVYKENLKAIDGSLVALMPARFLVDYFEHPKCEYFSHGVNTDEFYPLDYNMINHRLLCIANNGMAGHSGRDRKGFSYAIAAAIQMDLPITIAGPSNNKHFFNENLWTLAYPKLEILFDVQQKDLTKLYQEHTIFLHPSELEAGHPNLTILEAAACGLPVNGWIEYATDFYGMWRAPRDVFEIVRGLEDIINNYKTYKQNAINHAQSLSWFNRSQDLIKVYERSFN
;
A
#
# COMPACT_ATOMS: atom_id res chain seq x y z
N HIS A 1 7.42 4.96 -13.60
CA HIS A 1 8.25 6.11 -13.24
C HIS A 1 7.48 7.42 -13.25
N ASP A 2 6.22 7.39 -13.44
CA ASP A 2 5.31 8.51 -13.69
C ASP A 2 5.13 9.39 -12.47
N HIS A 3 5.19 8.81 -11.25
CA HIS A 3 5.14 9.57 -10.01
C HIS A 3 6.32 10.55 -9.84
N HIS A 4 7.47 10.28 -10.47
CA HIS A 4 8.59 11.23 -10.48
C HIS A 4 8.21 12.50 -11.23
N ALA A 5 7.50 12.41 -12.36
CA ALA A 5 6.99 13.56 -13.08
C ALA A 5 6.05 14.41 -12.19
N TYR A 6 5.20 13.76 -11.39
CA TYR A 6 4.34 14.44 -10.42
C TYR A 6 5.15 15.22 -9.37
N HIS A 7 6.20 14.63 -8.81
CA HIS A 7 7.05 15.28 -7.81
C HIS A 7 7.86 16.45 -8.37
N TYR A 8 8.36 16.34 -9.62
CA TYR A 8 9.18 17.38 -10.23
C TYR A 8 8.36 18.44 -10.95
N GLY A 9 7.05 18.24 -11.14
CA GLY A 9 6.14 19.20 -11.76
C GLY A 9 6.13 19.18 -13.29
N LYS A 10 5.09 19.79 -13.87
CA LYS A 10 4.81 19.79 -15.33
C LYS A 10 5.91 20.46 -16.17
N GLU A 11 6.71 21.36 -15.59
CA GLU A 11 7.82 22.01 -16.29
C GLU A 11 9.10 21.16 -16.36
N SER A 12 9.17 20.07 -15.63
CA SER A 12 10.36 19.22 -15.55
C SER A 12 10.65 18.48 -16.85
N HIS A 13 11.92 18.16 -17.05
CA HIS A 13 12.33 17.27 -18.14
C HIS A 13 11.66 15.91 -18.05
N VAL A 14 11.51 15.38 -16.84
CA VAL A 14 10.86 14.08 -16.57
C VAL A 14 9.41 14.07 -17.06
N TYR A 15 8.65 15.13 -16.79
CA TYR A 15 7.28 15.25 -17.28
C TYR A 15 7.22 15.29 -18.81
N LYS A 16 8.08 16.12 -19.42
CA LYS A 16 8.14 16.26 -20.89
C LYS A 16 8.53 14.96 -21.60
N GLU A 17 9.46 14.20 -21.06
CA GLU A 17 9.82 12.87 -21.59
C GLU A 17 8.69 11.86 -21.43
N ASN A 18 7.98 11.87 -20.30
CA ASN A 18 6.80 11.01 -20.12
C ASN A 18 5.70 11.35 -21.13
N LEU A 19 5.43 12.64 -21.37
CA LEU A 19 4.45 13.04 -22.39
C LEU A 19 4.83 12.54 -23.80
N LYS A 20 6.09 12.64 -24.20
CA LYS A 20 6.54 12.08 -25.49
C LYS A 20 6.31 10.57 -25.57
N ALA A 21 6.55 9.84 -24.47
CA ALA A 21 6.31 8.40 -24.42
C ALA A 21 4.81 8.09 -24.55
N ILE A 22 3.95 8.87 -23.89
CA ILE A 22 2.49 8.76 -23.99
C ILE A 22 2.03 9.06 -25.41
N ASP A 23 2.51 10.13 -26.04
CA ASP A 23 2.20 10.50 -27.42
C ASP A 23 2.55 9.39 -28.42
N GLY A 24 3.69 8.74 -28.23
CA GLY A 24 4.17 7.63 -29.07
C GLY A 24 3.49 6.28 -28.81
N SER A 25 2.67 6.15 -27.76
CA SER A 25 1.95 4.91 -27.43
C SER A 25 0.56 4.85 -28.04
N LEU A 26 -0.03 3.65 -28.13
CA LEU A 26 -1.46 3.48 -28.43
C LEU A 26 -2.31 3.83 -27.20
N VAL A 27 -1.89 3.37 -26.02
CA VAL A 27 -2.50 3.63 -24.74
C VAL A 27 -1.40 3.70 -23.67
N ALA A 28 -1.56 4.53 -22.67
CA ALA A 28 -0.68 4.66 -21.52
C ALA A 28 -1.42 4.24 -20.24
N LEU A 29 -1.03 3.09 -19.68
CA LEU A 29 -1.66 2.55 -18.49
C LEU A 29 -1.03 3.18 -17.23
N MET A 30 -1.87 3.84 -16.45
CA MET A 30 -1.46 4.53 -15.24
C MET A 30 -1.90 3.74 -14.01
N PRO A 31 -0.95 3.42 -13.09
CA PRO A 31 -1.27 2.62 -11.91
C PRO A 31 -2.05 3.38 -10.83
N ALA A 32 -2.28 4.67 -11.00
CA ALA A 32 -3.06 5.51 -10.10
C ALA A 32 -3.93 6.52 -10.87
N ARG A 33 -5.15 6.77 -10.38
CA ARG A 33 -6.09 7.70 -11.04
C ARG A 33 -5.54 9.12 -11.08
N PHE A 34 -4.90 9.59 -10.01
CA PHE A 34 -4.33 10.93 -10.00
C PHE A 34 -3.27 11.16 -11.09
N LEU A 35 -2.60 10.10 -11.56
CA LEU A 35 -1.67 10.20 -12.68
C LEU A 35 -2.40 10.41 -14.00
N VAL A 36 -3.57 9.78 -14.19
CA VAL A 36 -4.43 10.05 -15.36
C VAL A 36 -4.84 11.51 -15.37
N ASP A 37 -5.31 12.02 -14.24
CA ASP A 37 -5.73 13.41 -14.07
C ASP A 37 -4.54 14.39 -14.23
N TYR A 38 -3.36 14.01 -13.73
CA TYR A 38 -2.17 14.84 -13.81
C TYR A 38 -1.64 15.04 -15.24
N PHE A 39 -1.63 13.96 -16.03
CA PHE A 39 -1.19 14.04 -17.42
C PHE A 39 -2.26 14.64 -18.35
N GLU A 40 -3.54 14.53 -18.00
CA GLU A 40 -4.67 15.09 -18.77
C GLU A 40 -4.62 14.69 -20.26
N HIS A 41 -4.13 13.46 -20.54
CA HIS A 41 -3.87 13.00 -21.89
C HIS A 41 -4.89 11.93 -22.30
N PRO A 42 -5.51 12.03 -23.53
CA PRO A 42 -6.57 11.11 -23.95
C PRO A 42 -6.17 9.63 -24.05
N LYS A 43 -4.88 9.36 -24.17
CA LYS A 43 -4.35 7.98 -24.16
C LYS A 43 -4.08 7.42 -22.76
N CYS A 44 -4.19 8.24 -21.70
CA CYS A 44 -3.98 7.79 -20.34
C CYS A 44 -5.23 7.10 -19.80
N GLU A 45 -5.06 5.87 -19.33
CA GLU A 45 -6.11 5.09 -18.70
C GLU A 45 -5.64 4.54 -17.36
N TYR A 46 -6.55 4.54 -16.37
CA TYR A 46 -6.26 3.90 -15.10
C TYR A 46 -6.24 2.37 -15.25
N PHE A 47 -5.15 1.79 -14.80
CA PHE A 47 -4.98 0.35 -14.74
C PHE A 47 -4.24 -0.03 -13.46
N SER A 48 -4.99 -0.51 -12.45
CA SER A 48 -4.42 -0.86 -11.15
C SER A 48 -3.41 -2.02 -11.24
N HIS A 49 -2.52 -2.10 -10.26
CA HIS A 49 -1.72 -3.29 -10.05
C HIS A 49 -2.59 -4.53 -9.82
N GLY A 50 -2.02 -5.69 -10.10
CA GLY A 50 -2.55 -6.98 -9.71
C GLY A 50 -1.70 -7.61 -8.62
N VAL A 51 -2.22 -8.68 -8.01
CA VAL A 51 -1.53 -9.48 -7.00
C VAL A 51 -1.52 -10.95 -7.38
N ASN A 52 -0.44 -11.65 -7.02
CA ASN A 52 -0.32 -13.09 -7.18
C ASN A 52 -1.07 -13.81 -6.06
N THR A 53 -2.32 -14.19 -6.30
CA THR A 53 -3.17 -14.87 -5.32
C THR A 53 -2.82 -16.35 -5.11
N ASP A 54 -1.90 -16.92 -5.92
CA ASP A 54 -1.35 -18.25 -5.69
C ASP A 54 -0.17 -18.20 -4.70
N GLU A 55 0.52 -17.07 -4.62
CA GLU A 55 1.61 -16.82 -3.66
C GLU A 55 1.09 -16.22 -2.36
N PHE A 56 0.23 -15.19 -2.47
CA PHE A 56 -0.37 -14.50 -1.33
C PHE A 56 -1.79 -15.01 -1.12
N TYR A 57 -2.03 -15.74 -0.04
CA TYR A 57 -3.32 -16.36 0.27
C TYR A 57 -3.57 -16.39 1.78
N PRO A 58 -4.84 -16.35 2.23
CA PRO A 58 -5.17 -16.39 3.64
C PRO A 58 -4.98 -17.81 4.21
N LEU A 59 -4.57 -17.87 5.47
CA LEU A 59 -4.65 -19.14 6.22
C LEU A 59 -6.06 -19.33 6.78
N ASP A 60 -6.47 -20.61 6.82
CA ASP A 60 -7.78 -21.03 7.33
C ASP A 60 -7.80 -21.19 8.86
N TYR A 61 -7.23 -20.21 9.57
CA TYR A 61 -7.33 -20.16 11.02
C TYR A 61 -7.68 -18.74 11.52
N ASN A 62 -8.36 -18.68 12.67
CA ASN A 62 -8.68 -17.42 13.30
C ASN A 62 -7.65 -17.12 14.39
N MET A 63 -6.84 -16.11 14.18
CA MET A 63 -6.00 -15.56 15.25
C MET A 63 -6.90 -14.87 16.29
N ILE A 64 -6.71 -15.22 17.56
CA ILE A 64 -7.49 -14.67 18.67
C ILE A 64 -6.93 -13.30 19.06
N ASN A 65 -5.62 -13.10 18.92
CA ASN A 65 -4.93 -11.88 19.29
C ASN A 65 -4.56 -11.04 18.05
N HIS A 66 -4.96 -9.79 18.04
CA HIS A 66 -4.61 -8.89 16.96
C HIS A 66 -3.13 -8.49 17.01
N ARG A 67 -2.49 -8.53 15.84
CA ARG A 67 -1.12 -8.09 15.60
C ARG A 67 -1.10 -7.19 14.37
N LEU A 68 -0.45 -6.06 14.48
CA LEU A 68 -0.36 -5.06 13.41
C LEU A 68 0.90 -5.27 12.60
N LEU A 69 0.80 -5.07 11.28
CA LEU A 69 1.93 -5.12 10.35
C LEU A 69 1.98 -3.84 9.53
N CYS A 70 3.16 -3.26 9.37
CA CYS A 70 3.43 -2.20 8.42
C CYS A 70 4.67 -2.57 7.60
N ILE A 71 4.53 -2.66 6.29
CA ILE A 71 5.65 -2.94 5.38
C ILE A 71 5.83 -1.75 4.45
N ALA A 72 6.99 -1.08 4.54
CA ALA A 72 7.28 0.03 3.66
C ALA A 72 8.77 0.35 3.57
N ASN A 73 9.15 0.99 2.45
CA ASN A 73 10.42 1.67 2.32
C ASN A 73 10.24 3.15 2.72
N ASN A 74 10.55 3.47 3.97
CA ASN A 74 10.57 4.84 4.49
C ASN A 74 11.93 5.51 4.26
N GLY A 75 12.75 4.91 3.40
CA GLY A 75 14.10 5.36 3.10
C GLY A 75 14.15 6.80 2.64
N MET A 76 15.07 7.50 3.21
CA MET A 76 15.23 8.94 3.21
C MET A 76 15.90 9.49 1.97
N ALA A 77 16.23 8.67 0.98
CA ALA A 77 16.92 9.11 -0.23
C ALA A 77 16.13 10.21 -0.95
N GLY A 78 16.50 11.46 -0.71
CA GLY A 78 15.92 12.65 -1.34
C GLY A 78 14.69 13.27 -0.64
N HIS A 79 14.25 12.78 0.50
CA HIS A 79 13.08 13.29 1.22
C HIS A 79 13.43 13.78 2.65
N SER A 80 14.26 14.78 2.77
CA SER A 80 14.45 15.70 3.94
C SER A 80 13.87 15.26 5.30
N GLY A 81 14.21 14.08 5.80
CA GLY A 81 13.85 13.66 7.17
C GLY A 81 12.35 13.39 7.44
N ARG A 82 11.47 13.45 6.45
CA ARG A 82 10.03 13.24 6.66
C ARG A 82 9.71 11.74 6.76
N ASP A 83 8.89 11.41 7.76
CA ASP A 83 8.27 10.09 7.89
C ASP A 83 7.16 9.91 6.82
N ARG A 84 7.56 9.75 5.57
CA ARG A 84 6.66 9.68 4.42
C ARG A 84 5.74 8.47 4.47
N LYS A 85 6.20 7.37 5.02
CA LYS A 85 5.44 6.13 5.14
C LYS A 85 4.62 6.02 6.43
N GLY A 86 4.77 6.99 7.34
CA GLY A 86 3.95 7.11 8.53
C GLY A 86 4.24 6.09 9.62
N PHE A 87 5.49 5.64 9.76
CA PHE A 87 5.88 4.71 10.82
C PHE A 87 5.58 5.27 12.21
N SER A 88 5.79 6.58 12.43
CA SER A 88 5.46 7.22 13.69
C SER A 88 3.97 7.12 14.03
N TYR A 89 3.11 7.30 13.04
CA TYR A 89 1.65 7.18 13.22
C TYR A 89 1.23 5.74 13.51
N ALA A 90 1.80 4.76 12.78
CA ALA A 90 1.52 3.35 13.00
C ALA A 90 1.94 2.89 14.40
N ILE A 91 3.14 3.28 14.84
CA ILE A 91 3.67 2.92 16.16
C ILE A 91 2.88 3.63 17.28
N ALA A 92 2.56 4.92 17.11
CA ALA A 92 1.78 5.65 18.09
C ALA A 92 0.36 5.06 18.27
N ALA A 93 -0.29 4.65 17.18
CA ALA A 93 -1.58 3.97 17.23
C ALA A 93 -1.46 2.59 17.91
N ALA A 94 -0.40 1.83 17.63
CA ALA A 94 -0.14 0.55 18.29
C ALA A 94 0.07 0.72 19.82
N ILE A 95 0.79 1.75 20.24
CA ILE A 95 0.98 2.10 21.66
C ILE A 95 -0.38 2.42 22.30
N GLN A 96 -1.20 3.25 21.66
CA GLN A 96 -2.50 3.66 22.21
C GLN A 96 -3.47 2.49 22.34
N MET A 97 -3.42 1.53 21.41
CA MET A 97 -4.24 0.32 21.43
C MET A 97 -3.63 -0.83 22.25
N ASP A 98 -2.41 -0.66 22.75
CA ASP A 98 -1.61 -1.71 23.42
C ASP A 98 -1.46 -2.98 22.57
N LEU A 99 -1.38 -2.86 21.24
CA LEU A 99 -1.27 -3.95 20.30
C LEU A 99 0.18 -4.16 19.82
N PRO A 100 0.64 -5.41 19.66
CA PRO A 100 1.94 -5.68 19.04
C PRO A 100 1.95 -5.22 17.59
N ILE A 101 3.08 -4.63 17.19
CA ILE A 101 3.30 -4.16 15.81
C ILE A 101 4.65 -4.61 15.30
N THR A 102 4.67 -5.10 14.06
CA THR A 102 5.89 -5.36 13.29
C THR A 102 6.03 -4.30 12.20
N ILE A 103 7.18 -3.64 12.16
CA ILE A 103 7.57 -2.75 11.05
C ILE A 103 8.62 -3.48 10.22
N ALA A 104 8.30 -3.74 8.96
CA ALA A 104 9.22 -4.41 8.04
C ALA A 104 9.62 -3.50 6.87
N GLY A 105 10.83 -3.67 6.36
CA GLY A 105 11.31 -2.93 5.20
C GLY A 105 12.82 -3.02 5.01
N PRO A 106 13.38 -2.26 4.06
CA PRO A 106 14.82 -2.29 3.80
C PRO A 106 15.63 -1.68 4.94
N SER A 107 16.90 -2.07 5.03
CA SER A 107 17.81 -1.64 6.10
C SER A 107 18.06 -0.13 6.16
N ASN A 108 17.80 0.61 5.08
CA ASN A 108 17.84 2.07 5.10
C ASN A 108 16.77 2.71 6.02
N ASN A 109 15.74 1.97 6.41
CA ASN A 109 14.77 2.40 7.42
C ASN A 109 15.39 2.60 8.82
N LYS A 110 16.60 2.11 9.07
CA LYS A 110 17.35 2.34 10.33
C LYS A 110 17.47 3.83 10.65
N HIS A 111 17.56 4.70 9.66
CA HIS A 111 17.60 6.15 9.86
C HIS A 111 16.39 6.66 10.64
N PHE A 112 15.18 6.20 10.27
CA PHE A 112 13.96 6.59 10.97
C PHE A 112 14.03 6.24 12.46
N PHE A 113 14.43 5.02 12.81
CA PHE A 113 14.50 4.56 14.20
C PHE A 113 15.60 5.27 14.98
N ASN A 114 16.73 5.58 14.36
CA ASN A 114 17.84 6.33 14.98
C ASN A 114 17.42 7.78 15.33
N GLU A 115 16.57 8.38 14.52
CA GLU A 115 16.05 9.74 14.74
C GLU A 115 14.83 9.76 15.65
N ASN A 116 14.12 8.63 15.78
CA ASN A 116 12.89 8.50 16.55
C ASN A 116 13.00 7.46 17.68
N LEU A 117 14.01 7.64 18.57
CA LEU A 117 14.33 6.70 19.64
C LEU A 117 13.14 6.37 20.56
N TRP A 118 12.16 7.26 20.69
CA TRP A 118 10.95 7.03 21.45
C TRP A 118 10.17 5.79 20.97
N THR A 119 10.27 5.45 19.69
CA THR A 119 9.60 4.27 19.14
C THR A 119 10.18 2.97 19.71
N LEU A 120 11.49 2.95 19.97
CA LEU A 120 12.20 1.78 20.50
C LEU A 120 11.87 1.51 21.99
N ALA A 121 11.23 2.45 22.66
CA ALA A 121 10.75 2.26 24.03
C ALA A 121 9.48 1.39 24.11
N TYR A 122 8.82 1.13 22.99
CA TYR A 122 7.61 0.28 22.96
C TYR A 122 7.99 -1.20 22.96
N PRO A 123 7.70 -1.95 24.05
CA PRO A 123 8.18 -3.33 24.19
C PRO A 123 7.49 -4.33 23.24
N LYS A 124 6.38 -3.95 22.60
CA LYS A 124 5.65 -4.77 21.64
C LYS A 124 5.96 -4.38 20.18
N LEU A 125 6.99 -3.56 19.95
CA LEU A 125 7.50 -3.24 18.61
C LEU A 125 8.54 -4.28 18.18
N GLU A 126 8.31 -4.87 17.02
CA GLU A 126 9.29 -5.69 16.30
C GLU A 126 9.72 -4.96 15.03
N ILE A 127 11.02 -5.00 14.71
CA ILE A 127 11.57 -4.38 13.49
C ILE A 127 12.30 -5.43 12.69
N LEU A 128 11.88 -5.61 11.43
CA LEU A 128 12.46 -6.57 10.50
C LEU A 128 13.07 -5.83 9.30
N PHE A 129 14.36 -6.05 9.07
CA PHE A 129 15.05 -5.48 7.91
C PHE A 129 15.33 -6.54 6.85
N ASP A 130 15.20 -6.12 5.58
CA ASP A 130 15.58 -6.89 4.41
C ASP A 130 14.91 -8.28 4.34
N VAL A 131 13.63 -8.34 4.71
CA VAL A 131 12.82 -9.56 4.60
C VAL A 131 12.83 -10.03 3.15
N GLN A 132 13.15 -11.30 2.93
CA GLN A 132 13.21 -11.88 1.60
C GLN A 132 11.80 -12.08 1.01
N GLN A 133 11.66 -11.94 -0.31
CA GLN A 133 10.38 -12.12 -1.01
C GLN A 133 9.67 -13.42 -0.63
N LYS A 134 10.39 -14.53 -0.57
CA LYS A 134 9.86 -15.85 -0.21
C LYS A 134 9.25 -15.94 1.20
N ASP A 135 9.62 -15.02 2.09
CA ASP A 135 9.17 -15.01 3.50
C ASP A 135 8.02 -14.01 3.72
N LEU A 136 7.69 -13.18 2.72
CA LEU A 136 6.66 -12.14 2.85
C LEU A 136 5.27 -12.74 3.10
N THR A 137 4.89 -13.78 2.39
CA THR A 137 3.58 -14.42 2.57
C THR A 137 3.40 -14.89 4.00
N LYS A 138 4.42 -15.55 4.57
CA LYS A 138 4.40 -15.98 5.97
C LYS A 138 4.29 -14.77 6.91
N LEU A 139 5.05 -13.71 6.64
CA LEU A 139 4.99 -12.48 7.44
C LEU A 139 3.59 -11.88 7.45
N TYR A 140 2.91 -11.76 6.30
CA TYR A 140 1.51 -11.34 6.27
C TYR A 140 0.61 -12.29 7.08
N GLN A 141 0.76 -13.58 6.90
CA GLN A 141 -0.08 -14.61 7.55
C GLN A 141 0.08 -14.67 9.08
N GLU A 142 1.18 -14.19 9.64
CA GLU A 142 1.44 -14.12 11.09
C GLU A 142 0.82 -12.86 11.75
N HIS A 143 0.15 -12.01 10.97
CA HIS A 143 -0.47 -10.76 11.43
C HIS A 143 -1.96 -10.73 11.09
N THR A 144 -2.68 -9.76 11.64
CA THR A 144 -4.14 -9.69 11.49
C THR A 144 -4.63 -8.41 10.81
N ILE A 145 -3.91 -7.31 10.96
CA ILE A 145 -4.30 -6.01 10.40
C ILE A 145 -3.07 -5.36 9.79
N PHE A 146 -3.21 -4.83 8.58
CA PHE A 146 -2.16 -4.11 7.88
C PHE A 146 -2.34 -2.59 8.05
N LEU A 147 -1.32 -1.91 8.57
CA LEU A 147 -1.29 -0.46 8.68
C LEU A 147 -0.53 0.16 7.51
N HIS A 148 -1.16 1.14 6.84
CA HIS A 148 -0.55 1.83 5.72
C HIS A 148 -0.79 3.35 5.74
N PRO A 149 -0.25 4.09 6.72
CA PRO A 149 -0.43 5.53 6.85
C PRO A 149 0.51 6.34 5.94
N SER A 150 0.72 5.87 4.72
CA SER A 150 1.60 6.51 3.74
C SER A 150 1.01 7.80 3.19
N GLU A 151 1.84 8.82 2.99
CA GLU A 151 1.42 10.14 2.48
C GLU A 151 1.03 10.10 1.00
N LEU A 152 1.80 9.39 0.19
CA LEU A 152 1.59 9.28 -1.25
C LEU A 152 2.10 7.94 -1.76
N GLU A 153 1.33 7.32 -2.65
CA GLU A 153 1.70 6.08 -3.34
C GLU A 153 1.58 6.24 -4.86
N ALA A 154 2.53 5.66 -5.59
CA ALA A 154 2.55 5.73 -7.05
C ALA A 154 1.55 4.78 -7.73
N GLY A 155 1.10 3.75 -7.02
CA GLY A 155 0.07 2.81 -7.45
C GLY A 155 -1.04 2.72 -6.43
N HIS A 156 -2.28 2.62 -6.89
CA HIS A 156 -3.46 2.55 -6.04
C HIS A 156 -4.42 1.45 -6.49
N PRO A 157 -4.65 0.42 -5.64
CA PRO A 157 -3.89 0.15 -4.41
C PRO A 157 -2.43 -0.24 -4.72
N ASN A 158 -1.52 -0.03 -3.78
CA ASN A 158 -0.13 -0.46 -3.95
C ASN A 158 0.03 -1.97 -3.69
N LEU A 159 1.21 -2.53 -4.05
CA LEU A 159 1.44 -3.97 -3.95
C LEU A 159 1.33 -4.49 -2.53
N THR A 160 1.90 -3.81 -1.54
CA THR A 160 1.86 -4.29 -0.14
C THR A 160 0.43 -4.31 0.44
N ILE A 161 -0.44 -3.40 0.00
CA ILE A 161 -1.87 -3.43 0.36
C ILE A 161 -2.56 -4.64 -0.28
N LEU A 162 -2.29 -4.91 -1.56
CA LEU A 162 -2.89 -6.05 -2.26
C LEU A 162 -2.41 -7.39 -1.72
N GLU A 163 -1.12 -7.50 -1.42
CA GLU A 163 -0.52 -8.68 -0.80
C GLU A 163 -1.12 -8.95 0.58
N ALA A 164 -1.20 -7.90 1.43
CA ALA A 164 -1.85 -7.99 2.74
C ALA A 164 -3.31 -8.44 2.62
N ALA A 165 -4.08 -7.81 1.72
CA ALA A 165 -5.48 -8.15 1.49
C ALA A 165 -5.65 -9.58 0.96
N ALA A 166 -4.78 -10.04 0.06
CA ALA A 166 -4.78 -11.40 -0.45
C ALA A 166 -4.51 -12.43 0.67
N CYS A 167 -3.66 -12.08 1.63
CA CYS A 167 -3.43 -12.88 2.85
C CYS A 167 -4.55 -12.73 3.90
N GLY A 168 -5.59 -11.95 3.62
CA GLY A 168 -6.75 -11.78 4.48
C GLY A 168 -6.58 -10.75 5.60
N LEU A 169 -5.64 -9.81 5.47
CA LEU A 169 -5.49 -8.71 6.41
C LEU A 169 -6.38 -7.53 5.99
N PRO A 170 -7.33 -7.11 6.82
CA PRO A 170 -7.93 -5.79 6.70
C PRO A 170 -6.87 -4.70 6.72
N VAL A 171 -7.10 -3.64 5.97
CA VAL A 171 -6.16 -2.53 5.86
C VAL A 171 -6.70 -1.31 6.57
N ASN A 172 -5.89 -0.71 7.44
CA ASN A 172 -6.11 0.61 7.99
C ASN A 172 -5.04 1.55 7.43
N GLY A 173 -5.45 2.53 6.64
CA GLY A 173 -4.49 3.42 6.02
C GLY A 173 -5.12 4.63 5.38
N TRP A 174 -4.29 5.64 5.15
CA TRP A 174 -4.67 6.82 4.41
C TRP A 174 -3.95 6.83 3.07
N ILE A 175 -4.74 6.77 2.01
CA ILE A 175 -4.28 6.96 0.64
C ILE A 175 -5.20 7.99 0.02
N GLU A 176 -4.66 9.14 -0.31
CA GLU A 176 -5.40 10.32 -0.75
C GLU A 176 -6.35 10.03 -1.93
N TYR A 177 -5.97 9.12 -2.80
CA TYR A 177 -6.68 8.80 -4.04
C TYR A 177 -7.22 7.36 -4.11
N ALA A 178 -7.17 6.60 -3.02
CA ALA A 178 -7.72 5.24 -3.02
C ALA A 178 -9.24 5.28 -2.86
N THR A 179 -9.95 5.25 -3.98
CA THR A 179 -11.41 5.29 -3.98
C THR A 179 -12.06 3.92 -3.97
N ASP A 180 -11.35 2.87 -4.40
CA ASP A 180 -11.96 1.63 -4.85
C ASP A 180 -11.55 0.38 -4.04
N PHE A 181 -10.96 0.54 -2.85
CA PHE A 181 -10.53 -0.60 -2.05
C PHE A 181 -11.57 -0.98 -0.98
N TYR A 182 -12.26 -2.09 -1.18
CA TYR A 182 -13.17 -2.68 -0.21
C TYR A 182 -12.39 -3.54 0.81
N GLY A 183 -12.64 -3.38 2.10
CA GLY A 183 -11.87 -4.04 3.17
C GLY A 183 -10.79 -3.16 3.76
N MET A 184 -10.87 -1.86 3.50
CA MET A 184 -9.98 -0.86 4.04
C MET A 184 -10.76 0.17 4.84
N TRP A 185 -10.26 0.49 6.03
CA TRP A 185 -10.63 1.72 6.73
C TRP A 185 -9.76 2.87 6.23
N ARG A 186 -10.38 3.91 5.74
CA ARG A 186 -9.67 5.11 5.28
C ARG A 186 -9.49 6.07 6.46
N ALA A 187 -8.29 6.07 7.04
CA ALA A 187 -7.93 7.00 8.09
C ALA A 187 -7.02 8.10 7.55
N PRO A 188 -7.28 9.37 7.84
CA PRO A 188 -6.29 10.43 7.67
C PRO A 188 -5.00 10.10 8.44
N ARG A 189 -3.88 10.75 8.09
CA ARG A 189 -2.63 10.63 8.87
C ARG A 189 -2.75 11.33 10.22
N ASP A 190 -3.63 10.80 11.03
CA ASP A 190 -3.92 11.22 12.39
C ASP A 190 -4.05 9.98 13.27
N VAL A 191 -3.39 9.98 14.42
CA VAL A 191 -3.35 8.80 15.30
C VAL A 191 -4.73 8.44 15.82
N PHE A 192 -5.58 9.41 16.14
CA PHE A 192 -6.94 9.15 16.65
C PHE A 192 -7.81 8.50 15.58
N GLU A 193 -7.71 8.96 14.34
CA GLU A 193 -8.45 8.37 13.23
C GLU A 193 -7.96 6.96 12.88
N ILE A 194 -6.64 6.72 12.98
CA ILE A 194 -6.08 5.36 12.81
C ILE A 194 -6.60 4.45 13.92
N VAL A 195 -6.60 4.91 15.18
CA VAL A 195 -7.11 4.14 16.33
C VAL A 195 -8.60 3.84 16.17
N ARG A 196 -9.41 4.84 15.80
CA ARG A 196 -10.83 4.64 15.52
C ARG A 196 -11.08 3.59 14.44
N GLY A 197 -10.25 3.64 13.39
CA GLY A 197 -10.30 2.63 12.32
C GLY A 197 -9.88 1.25 12.78
N LEU A 198 -8.89 1.13 13.66
CA LEU A 198 -8.49 -0.13 14.26
C LEU A 198 -9.62 -0.72 15.12
N GLU A 199 -10.28 0.09 15.94
CA GLU A 199 -11.43 -0.33 16.76
C GLU A 199 -12.56 -0.86 15.88
N ASP A 200 -12.91 -0.15 14.81
CA ASP A 200 -13.97 -0.59 13.89
C ASP A 200 -13.59 -1.88 13.16
N ILE A 201 -12.35 -1.98 12.66
CA ILE A 201 -11.86 -3.21 12.02
C ILE A 201 -11.91 -4.39 13.01
N ILE A 202 -11.48 -4.21 14.25
CA ILE A 202 -11.47 -5.27 15.27
C ILE A 202 -12.90 -5.72 15.57
N ASN A 203 -13.82 -4.78 15.77
CA ASN A 203 -15.22 -5.07 16.05
C ASN A 203 -15.93 -5.78 14.89
N ASN A 204 -15.53 -5.50 13.66
CA ASN A 204 -16.12 -6.03 12.42
C ASN A 204 -15.13 -6.92 11.63
N TYR A 205 -14.17 -7.55 12.31
CA TYR A 205 -12.98 -8.18 11.70
C TYR A 205 -13.31 -9.17 10.58
N LYS A 206 -14.30 -10.06 10.79
CA LYS A 206 -14.69 -11.05 9.78
C LYS A 206 -15.15 -10.40 8.48
N THR A 207 -15.92 -9.32 8.57
CA THR A 207 -16.43 -8.59 7.41
C THR A 207 -15.29 -7.91 6.65
N TYR A 208 -14.41 -7.21 7.36
CA TYR A 208 -13.25 -6.56 6.75
C TYR A 208 -12.30 -7.58 6.11
N LYS A 209 -12.01 -8.69 6.80
CA LYS A 209 -11.19 -9.79 6.27
C LYS A 209 -11.75 -10.34 4.97
N GLN A 210 -13.05 -10.66 4.93
CA GLN A 210 -13.68 -11.20 3.72
C GLN A 210 -13.69 -10.20 2.58
N ASN A 211 -13.96 -8.92 2.87
CA ASN A 211 -13.95 -7.86 1.87
C ASN A 211 -12.53 -7.66 1.29
N ALA A 212 -11.49 -7.70 2.13
CA ALA A 212 -10.10 -7.60 1.70
C ALA A 212 -9.75 -8.75 0.73
N ILE A 213 -10.09 -10.00 1.10
CA ILE A 213 -9.86 -11.18 0.26
C ILE A 213 -10.60 -11.04 -1.09
N ASN A 214 -11.89 -10.70 -1.06
CA ASN A 214 -12.69 -10.57 -2.28
C ASN A 214 -12.12 -9.50 -3.21
N HIS A 215 -11.68 -8.37 -2.64
CA HIS A 215 -11.06 -7.31 -3.43
C HIS A 215 -9.74 -7.76 -4.06
N ALA A 216 -8.84 -8.39 -3.29
CA ALA A 216 -7.59 -8.90 -3.82
C ALA A 216 -7.82 -9.96 -4.92
N GLN A 217 -8.80 -10.84 -4.75
CA GLN A 217 -9.18 -11.83 -5.78
C GLN A 217 -9.67 -11.13 -7.07
N SER A 218 -10.43 -10.05 -6.98
CA SER A 218 -10.86 -9.28 -8.16
C SER A 218 -9.69 -8.65 -8.92
N LEU A 219 -8.58 -8.37 -8.22
CA LEU A 219 -7.34 -7.83 -8.76
C LEU A 219 -6.23 -8.89 -8.88
N SER A 220 -6.57 -10.18 -8.92
CA SER A 220 -5.58 -11.23 -9.19
C SER A 220 -4.87 -11.00 -10.53
N TRP A 221 -3.63 -11.45 -10.67
CA TRP A 221 -2.91 -11.36 -11.95
C TRP A 221 -3.68 -12.02 -13.10
N PHE A 222 -4.41 -13.10 -12.81
CA PHE A 222 -5.29 -13.71 -13.81
C PHE A 222 -6.34 -12.71 -14.31
N ASN A 223 -7.11 -12.09 -13.42
CA ASN A 223 -8.15 -11.14 -13.80
C ASN A 223 -7.54 -9.89 -14.47
N ARG A 224 -6.42 -9.38 -13.96
CA ARG A 224 -5.73 -8.23 -14.57
C ARG A 224 -5.21 -8.55 -15.97
N SER A 225 -4.73 -9.78 -16.23
CA SER A 225 -4.32 -10.17 -17.57
C SER A 225 -5.49 -10.19 -18.56
N GLN A 226 -6.67 -10.65 -18.13
CA GLN A 226 -7.88 -10.61 -18.97
C GLN A 226 -8.30 -9.16 -19.29
N ASP A 227 -8.21 -8.27 -18.31
CA ASP A 227 -8.51 -6.85 -18.54
C ASP A 227 -7.47 -6.19 -19.45
N LEU A 228 -6.20 -6.56 -19.35
CA LEU A 228 -5.15 -6.07 -20.23
C LEU A 228 -5.39 -6.52 -21.69
N ILE A 229 -5.83 -7.76 -21.90
CA ILE A 229 -6.21 -8.25 -23.23
C ILE A 229 -7.30 -7.37 -23.84
N LYS A 230 -8.36 -7.04 -23.06
CA LYS A 230 -9.42 -6.15 -23.55
C LYS A 230 -8.90 -4.75 -23.92
N VAL A 231 -7.92 -4.23 -23.17
CA VAL A 231 -7.26 -2.96 -23.53
C VAL A 231 -6.57 -3.06 -24.87
N TYR A 232 -5.80 -4.14 -25.11
CA TYR A 232 -5.15 -4.36 -26.39
C TYR A 232 -6.16 -4.48 -27.53
N GLU A 233 -7.19 -5.32 -27.39
CA GLU A 233 -8.20 -5.54 -28.43
C GLU A 233 -8.86 -4.23 -28.89
N ARG A 234 -9.25 -3.35 -27.94
CA ARG A 234 -9.86 -2.05 -28.29
C ARG A 234 -8.86 -1.01 -28.82
N SER A 235 -7.58 -1.15 -28.54
CA SER A 235 -6.55 -0.21 -29.01
C SER A 235 -6.12 -0.48 -30.45
N PHE A 236 -6.45 -1.65 -31.02
CA PHE A 236 -6.14 -2.03 -32.40
C PHE A 236 -7.37 -1.98 -33.32
N ASN A 237 -8.56 -1.73 -32.77
CA ASN A 237 -9.80 -1.52 -33.52
C ASN A 237 -10.10 -0.03 -33.61
#